data_5f30b916a231397f9d7ad6eddf5672e7
#
_entry.id   5f30b916a231397f9d7ad6eddf5672e7
#
_cell.length_a   1.000
_cell.length_b   1.000
_cell.length_c   1.000
_cell.angle_alpha   90.00
_cell.angle_beta   90.00
_cell.angle_gamma   90.00
#
_symmetry.space_group_name_H-M   'P 1'
#
loop_
_entity.id
_entity.type
_entity.pdbx_description
1 polymer ?
#
loop_
_entity_poly.entity_id
_entity_poly.type
_entity_poly.pdbx_seq_one_letter_code
_entity_poly.pdbx_strand_id
1 'polypeptide(L)'
;MAEMTTTLTGFAAATIEKKRAAEAVQEGAQAATGTAEYTFDVSHMDLFYNEFQALKDINMKIRKNEITALIGPSGCGKSTFLKTLNRMNDWVEGCRVTGDIRFEGKDIFKEVDPLALRYRVGMVFQQPTPFPKSIYENIAYGPRIQGIKDKKQLDAIVEKSLRQ
;
A
#
# COMPACT_ATOMS: atom_id res chain seq x y z
N MET A 1 11.98 -1.29 -42.43
CA MET A 1 10.64 -0.79 -42.00
C MET A 1 9.98 -1.64 -40.92
N ALA A 2 10.71 -2.37 -40.07
CA ALA A 2 10.16 -3.28 -39.05
C ALA A 2 10.39 -2.84 -37.61
N GLU A 3 11.15 -1.78 -37.33
CA GLU A 3 11.49 -1.38 -35.95
C GLU A 3 10.62 -0.28 -35.33
N MET A 4 9.76 0.40 -36.10
CA MET A 4 8.89 1.45 -35.58
C MET A 4 7.57 0.95 -34.98
N THR A 5 7.18 -0.29 -35.25
CA THR A 5 5.87 -0.81 -34.79
C THR A 5 5.89 -1.32 -33.33
N THR A 6 7.05 -1.74 -32.83
CA THR A 6 7.18 -2.33 -31.48
C THR A 6 7.14 -1.27 -30.35
N THR A 7 7.55 -0.05 -30.64
CA THR A 7 7.60 1.05 -29.64
C THR A 7 6.22 1.63 -29.34
N LEU A 8 5.33 1.66 -30.33
CA LEU A 8 3.95 2.18 -30.16
C LEU A 8 3.06 1.25 -29.34
N THR A 9 3.25 -0.06 -29.46
CA THR A 9 2.47 -1.06 -28.69
C THR A 9 2.83 -1.03 -27.20
N GLY A 10 4.09 -0.81 -26.85
CA GLY A 10 4.53 -0.68 -25.44
C GLY A 10 3.99 0.58 -24.75
N PHE A 11 3.91 1.70 -25.48
CA PHE A 11 3.37 2.95 -24.93
C PHE A 11 1.85 2.87 -24.70
N ALA A 12 1.12 2.24 -25.60
CA ALA A 12 -0.33 2.03 -25.46
C ALA A 12 -0.67 1.09 -24.31
N ALA A 13 0.10 0.00 -24.12
CA ALA A 13 -0.09 -0.93 -23.00
C ALA A 13 0.14 -0.26 -21.63
N ALA A 14 1.23 0.51 -21.50
CA ALA A 14 1.53 1.24 -20.27
C ALA A 14 0.47 2.34 -19.94
N THR A 15 -0.14 2.93 -20.97
CA THR A 15 -1.21 3.94 -20.79
C THR A 15 -2.52 3.27 -20.37
N ILE A 16 -2.82 2.08 -20.88
CA ILE A 16 -4.01 1.29 -20.52
C ILE A 16 -3.88 0.77 -19.08
N GLU A 17 -2.71 0.29 -18.66
CA GLU A 17 -2.47 -0.12 -17.28
C GLU A 17 -2.60 1.04 -16.29
N LYS A 18 -2.06 2.22 -16.63
CA LYS A 18 -2.22 3.43 -15.81
C LYS A 18 -3.69 3.86 -15.68
N LYS A 19 -4.46 3.73 -16.76
CA LYS A 19 -5.88 4.08 -16.74
C LYS A 19 -6.69 3.07 -15.93
N ARG A 20 -6.42 1.77 -16.05
CA ARG A 20 -7.04 0.72 -15.23
C ARG A 20 -6.69 0.86 -13.75
N ALA A 21 -5.45 1.19 -13.41
CA ALA A 21 -5.06 1.45 -12.03
C ALA A 21 -5.77 2.68 -11.44
N ALA A 22 -5.96 3.75 -12.23
CA ALA A 22 -6.69 4.94 -11.80
C ALA A 22 -8.21 4.66 -11.64
N GLU A 23 -8.80 3.88 -12.54
CA GLU A 23 -10.22 3.45 -12.46
C GLU A 23 -10.45 2.51 -11.27
N ALA A 24 -9.56 1.55 -11.02
CA ALA A 24 -9.61 0.66 -9.85
C ALA A 24 -9.49 1.43 -8.52
N VAL A 25 -8.70 2.52 -8.50
CA VAL A 25 -8.61 3.43 -7.35
C VAL A 25 -9.94 4.17 -7.12
N GLN A 26 -10.61 4.60 -8.18
CA GLN A 26 -11.91 5.27 -8.08
C GLN A 26 -13.05 4.30 -7.71
N GLU A 27 -13.07 3.10 -8.27
CA GLU A 27 -14.06 2.06 -7.88
C GLU A 27 -13.84 1.58 -6.44
N GLY A 28 -12.59 1.42 -6.00
CA GLY A 28 -12.27 1.10 -4.60
C GLY A 28 -12.72 2.19 -3.61
N ALA A 29 -12.72 3.46 -4.02
CA ALA A 29 -13.22 4.57 -3.20
C ALA A 29 -14.75 4.62 -3.12
N GLN A 30 -15.47 4.15 -4.14
CA GLN A 30 -16.93 4.16 -4.17
C GLN A 30 -17.58 2.91 -3.55
N ALA A 31 -16.85 1.79 -3.45
CA ALA A 31 -17.37 0.54 -2.85
C ALA A 31 -17.33 0.49 -1.32
N ALA A 32 -16.82 1.53 -0.64
CA ALA A 32 -16.62 1.57 0.81
C ALA A 32 -17.78 2.23 1.58
N THR A 33 -19.03 1.98 1.23
CA THR A 33 -20.21 2.46 1.98
C THR A 33 -20.78 1.46 2.97
N GLY A 34 -20.05 0.40 3.29
CA GLY A 34 -20.32 -0.45 4.44
C GLY A 34 -19.48 0.03 5.62
N THR A 35 -20.10 0.43 6.74
CA THR A 35 -19.43 0.79 7.99
C THR A 35 -18.77 -0.43 8.62
N ALA A 36 -17.64 -0.90 8.05
CA ALA A 36 -16.84 -1.91 8.72
C ALA A 36 -16.31 -1.30 10.03
N GLU A 37 -16.63 -1.90 11.16
CA GLU A 37 -16.15 -1.51 12.49
C GLU A 37 -14.63 -1.58 12.58
N TYR A 38 -14.03 -2.47 11.79
CA TYR A 38 -12.59 -2.72 11.75
C TYR A 38 -11.99 -2.29 10.40
N THR A 39 -10.83 -1.62 10.47
CA THR A 39 -10.01 -1.33 9.29
C THR A 39 -9.31 -2.60 8.82
N PHE A 40 -8.73 -3.37 9.76
CA PHE A 40 -8.17 -4.69 9.48
C PHE A 40 -8.80 -5.74 10.38
N ASP A 41 -9.09 -6.90 9.80
CA ASP A 41 -9.44 -8.13 10.50
C ASP A 41 -8.49 -9.22 10.04
N VAL A 42 -7.67 -9.73 10.96
CA VAL A 42 -6.63 -10.73 10.71
C VAL A 42 -6.96 -11.97 11.50
N SER A 43 -7.05 -13.12 10.84
CA SER A 43 -7.39 -14.39 11.45
C SER A 43 -6.43 -15.49 10.98
N HIS A 44 -5.86 -16.21 11.93
CA HIS A 44 -4.96 -17.37 11.72
C HIS A 44 -3.83 -17.06 10.74
N MET A 45 -3.24 -15.87 10.83
CA MET A 45 -2.17 -15.47 9.94
C MET A 45 -0.84 -16.11 10.36
N ASP A 46 -0.25 -16.84 9.43
CA ASP A 46 1.15 -17.30 9.50
C ASP A 46 1.99 -16.58 8.45
N LEU A 47 3.27 -16.34 8.76
CA LEU A 47 4.22 -15.83 7.79
C LEU A 47 5.54 -16.58 7.87
N PHE A 48 6.04 -16.96 6.72
CA PHE A 48 7.30 -17.66 6.55
C PHE A 48 8.26 -16.88 5.66
N TYR A 49 9.54 -16.92 5.98
CA TYR A 49 10.65 -16.58 5.11
C TYR A 49 11.40 -17.85 4.79
N ASN A 50 11.23 -18.40 3.57
CA ASN A 50 11.64 -19.75 3.20
C ASN A 50 11.09 -20.78 4.20
N GLU A 51 11.96 -21.50 4.92
CA GLU A 51 11.57 -22.48 5.94
C GLU A 51 11.36 -21.87 7.35
N PHE A 52 11.77 -20.61 7.56
CA PHE A 52 11.65 -19.97 8.86
C PHE A 52 10.27 -19.35 9.06
N GLN A 53 9.54 -19.83 10.06
CA GLN A 53 8.26 -19.22 10.46
C GLN A 53 8.49 -18.00 11.33
N ALA A 54 8.26 -16.81 10.78
CA ALA A 54 8.46 -15.53 11.45
C ALA A 54 7.23 -15.08 12.27
N LEU A 55 6.02 -15.42 11.82
CA LEU A 55 4.77 -15.17 12.54
C LEU A 55 3.95 -16.44 12.58
N LYS A 56 3.27 -16.68 13.72
CA LYS A 56 2.49 -17.90 13.94
C LYS A 56 1.13 -17.55 14.54
N ASP A 57 0.07 -17.98 13.88
CA ASP A 57 -1.33 -17.88 14.31
C ASP A 57 -1.71 -16.49 14.85
N ILE A 58 -1.39 -15.44 14.08
CA ILE A 58 -1.71 -14.08 14.46
C ILE A 58 -3.19 -13.83 14.24
N ASN A 59 -3.86 -13.43 15.32
CA ASN A 59 -5.26 -13.03 15.33
C ASN A 59 -5.36 -11.62 15.88
N MET A 60 -5.82 -10.64 15.07
CA MET A 60 -5.87 -9.23 15.48
C MET A 60 -6.94 -8.47 14.71
N LYS A 61 -7.66 -7.62 15.43
CA LYS A 61 -8.61 -6.67 14.85
C LYS A 61 -8.15 -5.23 15.13
N ILE A 62 -8.01 -4.44 14.06
CA ILE A 62 -7.63 -3.02 14.15
C ILE A 62 -8.87 -2.20 13.83
N ARG A 63 -9.34 -1.44 14.81
CA ARG A 63 -10.53 -0.61 14.67
C ARG A 63 -10.29 0.61 13.79
N LYS A 64 -11.35 1.06 13.17
CA LYS A 64 -11.31 2.27 12.35
C LYS A 64 -11.18 3.52 13.25
N ASN A 65 -10.33 4.46 12.80
CA ASN A 65 -10.08 5.74 13.49
C ASN A 65 -9.54 5.61 14.94
N GLU A 66 -8.90 4.49 15.26
CA GLU A 66 -8.24 4.27 16.55
C GLU A 66 -6.72 4.06 16.35
N ILE A 67 -5.95 4.43 17.38
CA ILE A 67 -4.51 4.16 17.43
C ILE A 67 -4.29 2.80 18.06
N THR A 68 -3.71 1.87 17.32
CA THR A 68 -3.31 0.55 17.82
C THR A 68 -1.79 0.48 17.97
N ALA A 69 -1.30 0.22 19.18
CA ALA A 69 0.13 0.08 19.45
C ALA A 69 0.53 -1.40 19.54
N LEU A 70 1.57 -1.78 18.79
CA LEU A 70 2.21 -3.10 18.86
C LEU A 70 3.42 -3.03 19.78
N ILE A 71 3.36 -3.68 20.93
CA ILE A 71 4.42 -3.69 21.94
C ILE A 71 5.04 -5.08 22.02
N GLY A 72 6.36 -5.15 22.18
CA GLY A 72 7.09 -6.40 22.32
C GLY A 72 8.59 -6.23 22.08
N PRO A 73 9.41 -7.24 22.40
CA PRO A 73 10.86 -7.18 22.25
C PRO A 73 11.30 -7.00 20.80
N SER A 74 12.57 -6.61 20.60
CA SER A 74 13.16 -6.54 19.26
C SER A 74 13.13 -7.92 18.61
N GLY A 75 12.83 -7.98 17.31
CA GLY A 75 12.80 -9.24 16.54
C GLY A 75 11.53 -10.08 16.68
N CYS A 76 10.55 -9.71 17.52
CA CYS A 76 9.32 -10.51 17.67
C CYS A 76 8.30 -10.38 16.52
N GLY A 77 8.66 -9.79 15.38
CA GLY A 77 7.85 -9.79 14.17
C GLY A 77 6.92 -8.57 13.97
N LYS A 78 6.94 -7.54 14.85
CA LYS A 78 6.06 -6.36 14.72
C LYS A 78 6.14 -5.68 13.35
N SER A 79 7.36 -5.43 12.87
CA SER A 79 7.58 -4.80 11.55
C SER A 79 7.21 -5.73 10.40
N THR A 80 7.38 -7.04 10.57
CA THR A 80 6.95 -8.05 9.61
C THR A 80 5.43 -8.05 9.48
N PHE A 81 4.72 -8.02 10.61
CA PHE A 81 3.27 -7.90 10.64
C PHE A 81 2.79 -6.62 9.93
N LEU A 82 3.34 -5.44 10.31
CA LEU A 82 2.96 -4.16 9.69
C LEU A 82 3.19 -4.16 8.17
N LYS A 83 4.32 -4.70 7.70
CA LYS A 83 4.62 -4.84 6.27
C LYS A 83 3.67 -5.78 5.54
N THR A 84 3.04 -6.71 6.23
CA THR A 84 2.03 -7.60 5.62
C THR A 84 0.74 -6.84 5.34
N LEU A 85 0.33 -5.92 6.21
CA LEU A 85 -0.93 -5.18 6.07
C LEU A 85 -1.01 -4.33 4.80
N ASN A 86 0.13 -3.87 4.27
CA ASN A 86 0.21 -3.14 2.99
C ASN A 86 0.86 -3.96 1.87
N ARG A 87 1.04 -5.28 2.07
CA ARG A 87 1.61 -6.21 1.11
C ARG A 87 3.06 -5.87 0.67
N MET A 88 3.84 -5.20 1.53
CA MET A 88 5.27 -4.97 1.22
C MET A 88 6.10 -6.25 1.27
N ASN A 89 5.64 -7.26 1.99
CA ASN A 89 6.31 -8.55 2.04
C ASN A 89 6.24 -9.34 0.73
N ASP A 90 5.36 -8.96 -0.21
CA ASP A 90 5.28 -9.55 -1.57
C ASP A 90 6.60 -9.40 -2.35
N TRP A 91 7.43 -8.43 -2.00
CA TRP A 91 8.72 -8.19 -2.66
C TRP A 91 9.90 -8.92 -2.00
N VAL A 92 9.64 -9.63 -0.91
CA VAL A 92 10.67 -10.41 -0.23
C VAL A 92 10.65 -11.83 -0.80
N GLU A 93 11.75 -12.21 -1.44
CA GLU A 93 11.90 -13.55 -2.00
C GLU A 93 11.74 -14.61 -0.91
N GLY A 94 10.99 -15.67 -1.21
CA GLY A 94 10.69 -16.73 -0.26
C GLY A 94 9.70 -16.36 0.84
N CYS A 95 9.11 -15.15 0.82
CA CYS A 95 8.06 -14.81 1.77
C CYS A 95 6.72 -15.44 1.37
N ARG A 96 6.12 -16.17 2.31
CA ARG A 96 4.81 -16.80 2.16
C ARG A 96 3.93 -16.41 3.34
N VAL A 97 2.74 -15.90 3.04
CA VAL A 97 1.71 -15.53 4.02
C VAL A 97 0.49 -16.45 3.82
N THR A 98 -0.07 -16.95 4.91
CA THR A 98 -1.30 -17.73 4.94
C THR A 98 -2.27 -17.17 5.98
N GLY A 99 -3.50 -17.62 6.00
CA GLY A 99 -4.56 -17.09 6.86
C GLY A 99 -5.48 -16.13 6.13
N ASP A 100 -6.38 -15.49 6.86
CA ASP A 100 -7.35 -14.52 6.32
C ASP A 100 -7.00 -13.12 6.82
N ILE A 101 -6.71 -12.21 5.88
CA ILE A 101 -6.36 -10.82 6.20
C ILE A 101 -7.28 -9.92 5.38
N ARG A 102 -8.17 -9.24 6.07
CA ARG A 102 -9.17 -8.37 5.45
C ARG A 102 -8.91 -6.91 5.73
N PHE A 103 -8.96 -6.11 4.70
CA PHE A 103 -8.99 -4.66 4.76
C PHE A 103 -10.40 -4.17 4.44
N GLU A 104 -11.07 -3.55 5.41
CA GLU A 104 -12.47 -3.12 5.29
C GLU A 104 -13.40 -4.23 4.75
N GLY A 105 -13.21 -5.45 5.25
CA GLY A 105 -14.01 -6.63 4.91
C GLY A 105 -13.57 -7.40 3.67
N LYS A 106 -12.62 -6.88 2.86
CA LYS A 106 -12.12 -7.52 1.63
C LYS A 106 -10.77 -8.21 1.87
N ASP A 107 -10.61 -9.43 1.40
CA ASP A 107 -9.34 -10.18 1.46
C ASP A 107 -8.26 -9.44 0.66
N ILE A 108 -7.16 -9.04 1.33
CA ILE A 108 -6.10 -8.24 0.70
C ILE A 108 -5.30 -8.98 -0.38
N PHE A 109 -5.35 -10.32 -0.39
CA PHE A 109 -4.62 -11.12 -1.37
C PHE A 109 -5.48 -11.55 -2.57
N LYS A 110 -6.80 -11.65 -2.39
CA LYS A 110 -7.72 -12.16 -3.42
C LYS A 110 -8.59 -11.08 -4.06
N GLU A 111 -9.01 -10.08 -3.26
CA GLU A 111 -10.05 -9.14 -3.65
C GLU A 111 -9.55 -7.70 -3.80
N VAL A 112 -8.33 -7.40 -3.33
CA VAL A 112 -7.78 -6.04 -3.34
C VAL A 112 -6.54 -5.97 -4.23
N ASP A 113 -6.53 -5.02 -5.16
CA ASP A 113 -5.33 -4.70 -5.93
C ASP A 113 -4.23 -4.15 -5.03
N PRO A 114 -2.98 -4.65 -5.11
CA PRO A 114 -1.87 -4.20 -4.26
C PRO A 114 -1.57 -2.71 -4.36
N LEU A 115 -1.73 -2.10 -5.54
CA LEU A 115 -1.49 -0.67 -5.74
C LEU A 115 -2.58 0.15 -5.06
N ALA A 116 -3.85 -0.26 -5.20
CA ALA A 116 -4.98 0.36 -4.52
C ALA A 116 -4.87 0.25 -3.00
N LEU A 117 -4.41 -0.90 -2.48
CA LEU A 117 -4.16 -1.09 -1.06
C LEU A 117 -3.08 -0.13 -0.54
N ARG A 118 -1.93 -0.08 -1.20
CA ARG A 118 -0.78 0.79 -0.81
C ARG A 118 -1.11 2.28 -0.93
N TYR A 119 -2.04 2.65 -1.79
CA TYR A 119 -2.56 4.00 -1.86
C TYR A 119 -3.31 4.40 -0.59
N ARG A 120 -4.06 3.46 0.01
CA ARG A 120 -4.89 3.68 1.20
C ARG A 120 -4.15 3.39 2.51
N VAL A 121 -3.19 2.47 2.50
CA VAL A 121 -2.41 2.02 3.65
C VAL A 121 -0.96 2.47 3.51
N GLY A 122 -0.70 3.71 3.92
CA GLY A 122 0.65 4.25 3.95
C GLY A 122 1.51 3.63 5.05
N MET A 123 2.83 3.67 4.89
CA MET A 123 3.78 3.20 5.88
C MET A 123 4.87 4.24 6.11
N VAL A 124 5.15 4.55 7.38
CA VAL A 124 6.29 5.38 7.78
C VAL A 124 7.38 4.45 8.30
N PHE A 125 8.57 4.54 7.71
CA PHE A 125 9.71 3.72 8.09
C PHE A 125 10.49 4.33 9.24
N GLN A 126 11.16 3.49 10.02
CA GLN A 126 12.03 3.93 11.13
C GLN A 126 13.20 4.78 10.63
N GLN A 127 13.76 4.45 9.46
CA GLN A 127 14.74 5.28 8.78
C GLN A 127 14.09 5.95 7.57
N PRO A 128 13.98 7.29 7.54
CA PRO A 128 13.48 7.98 6.37
C PRO A 128 14.48 7.84 5.22
N THR A 129 13.99 7.46 4.06
CA THR A 129 14.76 7.37 2.81
C THR A 129 14.19 8.33 1.78
N PRO A 130 14.41 9.65 1.92
CA PRO A 130 13.92 10.60 0.94
C PRO A 130 14.63 10.41 -0.40
N PHE A 131 13.94 10.71 -1.48
CA PHE A 131 14.59 10.80 -2.79
C PHE A 131 15.61 11.94 -2.79
N PRO A 132 16.70 11.86 -3.60
CA PRO A 132 17.68 12.94 -3.77
C PRO A 132 17.09 14.12 -4.56
N LYS A 133 16.08 14.75 -3.99
CA LYS A 133 15.28 15.86 -4.53
C LYS A 133 14.99 16.87 -3.43
N SER A 134 14.42 18.02 -3.78
CA SER A 134 13.97 19.00 -2.79
C SER A 134 12.89 18.43 -1.86
N ILE A 135 12.68 19.07 -0.71
CA ILE A 135 11.58 18.73 0.22
C ILE A 135 10.24 18.79 -0.50
N TYR A 136 10.03 19.87 -1.28
CA TYR A 136 8.84 20.03 -2.11
C TYR A 136 8.61 18.84 -3.04
N GLU A 137 9.63 18.44 -3.79
CA GLU A 137 9.55 17.33 -4.75
C GLU A 137 9.30 15.98 -4.07
N ASN A 138 9.83 15.77 -2.87
CA ASN A 138 9.56 14.55 -2.09
C ASN A 138 8.09 14.48 -1.67
N ILE A 139 7.52 15.58 -1.16
CA ILE A 139 6.11 15.63 -0.73
C ILE A 139 5.17 15.58 -1.95
N ALA A 140 5.48 16.32 -3.01
CA ALA A 140 4.65 16.37 -4.22
C ALA A 140 4.70 15.08 -5.05
N TYR A 141 5.65 14.18 -4.79
CA TYR A 141 5.86 12.97 -5.58
C TYR A 141 4.63 12.04 -5.55
N GLY A 142 4.13 11.72 -4.35
CA GLY A 142 2.93 10.90 -4.19
C GLY A 142 1.71 11.45 -4.94
N PRO A 143 1.28 12.70 -4.66
CA PRO A 143 0.17 13.34 -5.36
C PRO A 143 0.33 13.38 -6.89
N ARG A 144 1.55 13.60 -7.40
CA ARG A 144 1.82 13.59 -8.85
C ARG A 144 1.62 12.23 -9.49
N ILE A 145 2.08 11.15 -8.83
CA ILE A 145 1.85 9.77 -9.31
C ILE A 145 0.35 9.46 -9.33
N GLN A 146 -0.40 10.01 -8.38
CA GLN A 146 -1.85 9.90 -8.29
C GLN A 146 -2.60 10.74 -9.34
N GLY A 147 -1.89 11.47 -10.20
CA GLY A 147 -2.46 12.21 -11.31
C GLY A 147 -2.72 13.70 -11.05
N ILE A 148 -2.39 14.23 -9.87
CA ILE A 148 -2.51 15.66 -9.58
C ILE A 148 -1.36 16.39 -10.29
N LYS A 149 -1.71 17.15 -11.34
CA LYS A 149 -0.76 17.91 -12.17
C LYS A 149 -0.84 19.41 -11.93
N ASP A 150 -1.95 19.89 -11.38
CA ASP A 150 -2.15 21.32 -11.14
C ASP A 150 -1.20 21.80 -10.04
N LYS A 151 -0.42 22.86 -10.39
CA LYS A 151 0.59 23.41 -9.49
C LYS A 151 -0.02 23.99 -8.21
N LYS A 152 -1.16 24.68 -8.32
CA LYS A 152 -1.82 25.29 -7.14
C LYS A 152 -2.30 24.23 -6.14
N GLN A 153 -2.83 23.11 -6.66
CA GLN A 153 -3.23 21.99 -5.81
C GLN A 153 -2.01 21.33 -5.14
N LEU A 154 -0.92 21.12 -5.88
CA LEU A 154 0.31 20.58 -5.33
C LEU A 154 0.90 21.49 -4.24
N ASP A 155 0.94 22.80 -4.49
CA ASP A 155 1.45 23.78 -3.52
C ASP A 155 0.63 23.74 -2.22
N ALA A 156 -0.69 23.69 -2.32
CA ALA A 156 -1.58 23.57 -1.16
C ALA A 156 -1.38 22.26 -0.38
N ILE A 157 -1.19 21.13 -1.07
CA ILE A 157 -0.92 19.82 -0.43
C ILE A 157 0.42 19.86 0.29
N VAL A 158 1.46 20.38 -0.37
CA VAL A 158 2.81 20.47 0.21
C VAL A 158 2.80 21.37 1.44
N GLU A 159 2.19 22.55 1.35
CA GLU A 159 2.09 23.49 2.49
C GLU A 159 1.34 22.83 3.66
N LYS A 160 0.21 22.18 3.41
CA LYS A 160 -0.54 21.47 4.44
C LYS A 160 0.30 20.38 5.11
N SER A 161 1.06 19.60 4.33
CA SER A 161 1.90 18.51 4.86
C SER A 161 3.08 19.03 5.69
N LEU A 162 3.59 20.22 5.40
CA LEU A 162 4.69 20.83 6.18
C LEU A 162 4.22 21.46 7.49
N ARG A 163 2.92 21.75 7.62
CA ARG A 163 2.33 22.35 8.85
C ARG A 163 1.85 21.30 9.86
N GLN A 164 1.77 20.03 9.49
CA GLN A 164 1.37 18.90 10.35
C GLN A 164 2.55 18.30 11.10
#